data_5252f119853714472543565d1e29da9f
#
_entry.id   5252f119853714472543565d1e29da9f
#
_cell.length_a   1.000
_cell.length_b   1.000
_cell.length_c   1.000
_cell.angle_alpha   90.00
_cell.angle_beta   90.00
_cell.angle_gamma   90.00
#
_symmetry.space_group_name_H-M   'P 1'
#
loop_
_entity.id
_entity.type
_entity.pdbx_description
1 polymer ?
#
loop_
_entity_poly.entity_id
_entity_poly.type
_entity_poly.pdbx_seq_one_letter_code
_entity_poly.pdbx_strand_id
1 'polypeptide(L)'
;MTNATLERTAPTQNASATYMPQAQGQAADRRIKEKAPTDAPAKMGVRNLDLYYKDFHALKSIDLQFPENQVTALIGPSGCGKSTLLKSLNRMNDLVEGCRIEGEITLDGEDAYRSIDVNNLRRRVGMVFQQPNPFPMSVYDNVAFGPRTHGIKKREDLDAIVEQSLRDAAIWDEMKD
;
A
#
# COMPACT_ATOMS: atom_id res chain seq x y z
N MET A 1 59.01 -21.14 -2.66
CA MET A 1 58.14 -20.77 -1.51
C MET A 1 57.62 -19.37 -1.78
N THR A 2 56.46 -19.26 -2.40
CA THR A 2 55.88 -17.97 -2.82
C THR A 2 54.56 -17.83 -2.08
N ASN A 3 54.52 -16.88 -1.16
CA ASN A 3 53.32 -16.51 -0.40
C ASN A 3 52.37 -15.75 -1.32
N ALA A 4 51.17 -16.30 -1.56
CA ALA A 4 50.06 -15.59 -2.18
C ALA A 4 49.22 -14.92 -1.10
N THR A 5 49.26 -13.60 -1.04
CA THR A 5 48.42 -12.75 -0.21
C THR A 5 47.01 -12.65 -0.84
N LEU A 6 46.02 -13.19 -0.15
CA LEU A 6 44.61 -13.04 -0.54
C LEU A 6 44.10 -11.64 -0.09
N GLU A 7 43.97 -10.74 -1.04
CA GLU A 7 43.23 -9.48 -0.83
C GLU A 7 41.74 -9.79 -0.67
N ARG A 8 41.21 -9.45 0.49
CA ARG A 8 39.77 -9.42 0.77
C ARG A 8 39.17 -8.14 0.16
N THR A 9 38.51 -8.30 -0.96
CA THR A 9 37.64 -7.23 -1.49
C THR A 9 36.41 -7.07 -0.59
N ALA A 10 36.19 -5.85 -0.11
CA ALA A 10 35.01 -5.44 0.67
C ALA A 10 33.74 -5.52 -0.18
N PRO A 11 32.57 -5.83 0.40
CA PRO A 11 31.33 -5.87 -0.35
C PRO A 11 30.89 -4.45 -0.74
N THR A 12 30.63 -4.30 -2.02
CA THR A 12 30.12 -3.11 -2.67
C THR A 12 28.77 -2.71 -2.04
N GLN A 13 28.67 -1.47 -1.63
CA GLN A 13 27.46 -0.84 -1.13
C GLN A 13 26.31 -0.99 -2.13
N ASN A 14 25.22 -1.58 -1.68
CA ASN A 14 23.96 -1.64 -2.41
C ASN A 14 23.47 -0.21 -2.66
N ALA A 15 23.52 0.21 -3.91
CA ALA A 15 22.85 1.41 -4.38
C ALA A 15 21.36 1.23 -4.19
N SER A 16 20.77 2.08 -3.35
CA SER A 16 19.32 2.26 -3.24
C SER A 16 18.78 2.60 -4.63
N ALA A 17 18.10 1.65 -5.25
CA ALA A 17 17.41 1.87 -6.52
C ALA A 17 16.27 2.87 -6.26
N THR A 18 16.52 4.14 -6.54
CA THR A 18 15.49 5.15 -6.62
C THR A 18 14.58 4.79 -7.79
N TYR A 19 13.40 4.25 -7.48
CA TYR A 19 12.38 4.00 -8.49
C TYR A 19 11.91 5.34 -9.07
N MET A 20 12.45 5.72 -10.22
CA MET A 20 11.90 6.79 -11.04
C MET A 20 10.87 6.18 -11.98
N PRO A 21 9.58 6.55 -11.92
CA PRO A 21 8.64 6.16 -12.95
C PRO A 21 9.06 6.81 -14.26
N GLN A 22 9.30 5.98 -15.29
CA GLN A 22 9.58 6.48 -16.63
C GLN A 22 8.36 7.26 -17.12
N ALA A 23 8.53 8.56 -17.28
CA ALA A 23 7.56 9.44 -17.90
C ALA A 23 7.58 9.20 -19.43
N GLN A 24 6.79 8.25 -19.90
CA GLN A 24 6.45 8.12 -21.31
C GLN A 24 4.94 7.91 -21.43
N GLY A 25 4.25 8.88 -22.00
CA GLY A 25 2.88 8.72 -22.42
C GLY A 25 2.08 10.01 -22.29
N GLN A 26 1.65 10.52 -23.40
CA GLN A 26 0.70 11.61 -23.52
C GLN A 26 -0.46 11.39 -22.55
N ALA A 27 -0.74 12.39 -21.73
CA ALA A 27 -1.87 12.40 -20.82
C ALA A 27 -3.17 12.26 -21.64
N ALA A 28 -3.66 11.03 -21.77
CA ALA A 28 -5.00 10.81 -22.25
C ALA A 28 -5.94 11.30 -21.15
N ASP A 29 -6.65 12.37 -21.41
CA ASP A 29 -7.81 12.83 -20.65
C ASP A 29 -8.88 11.72 -20.72
N ARG A 30 -8.76 10.72 -19.84
CA ARG A 30 -9.72 9.63 -19.72
C ARG A 30 -10.29 9.69 -18.31
N ARG A 31 -11.43 10.37 -18.21
CA ARG A 31 -12.29 10.34 -17.05
C ARG A 31 -12.51 8.89 -16.61
N ILE A 32 -12.22 8.59 -15.37
CA ILE A 32 -12.64 7.34 -14.72
C ILE A 32 -14.17 7.33 -14.81
N LYS A 33 -14.74 6.37 -15.57
CA LYS A 33 -16.20 6.22 -15.61
C LYS A 33 -16.62 5.63 -14.28
N GLU A 34 -17.21 6.46 -13.45
CA GLU A 34 -17.84 6.04 -12.22
C GLU A 34 -19.05 5.15 -12.55
N LYS A 35 -19.15 3.99 -11.89
CA LYS A 35 -20.39 3.22 -11.89
C LYS A 35 -21.41 4.01 -11.07
N ALA A 36 -22.68 3.98 -11.47
CA ALA A 36 -23.76 4.67 -10.78
C ALA A 36 -23.66 4.52 -9.26
N PRO A 37 -24.01 5.56 -8.48
CA PRO A 37 -23.97 5.52 -7.01
C PRO A 37 -24.70 4.28 -6.50
N THR A 38 -24.05 3.51 -5.65
CA THR A 38 -24.74 2.46 -4.89
C THR A 38 -25.36 3.10 -3.66
N ASP A 39 -26.54 2.67 -3.23
CA ASP A 39 -27.18 3.16 -2.00
C ASP A 39 -26.40 2.81 -0.72
N ALA A 40 -25.28 2.06 -0.85
CA ALA A 40 -24.43 1.70 0.25
C ALA A 40 -23.61 2.91 0.72
N PRO A 41 -23.44 3.11 2.03
CA PRO A 41 -22.63 4.18 2.57
C PRO A 41 -21.19 4.06 2.09
N ALA A 42 -20.55 5.19 1.78
CA ALA A 42 -19.17 5.23 1.36
C ALA A 42 -18.25 4.93 2.55
N LYS A 43 -17.45 3.88 2.47
CA LYS A 43 -16.38 3.58 3.43
C LYS A 43 -15.21 4.52 3.27
N MET A 44 -14.80 4.75 2.01
CA MET A 44 -13.83 5.79 1.66
C MET A 44 -14.37 6.69 0.57
N GLY A 45 -14.05 7.97 0.67
CA GLY A 45 -14.38 8.98 -0.32
C GLY A 45 -13.10 9.66 -0.81
N VAL A 46 -13.06 9.97 -2.09
CA VAL A 46 -12.04 10.79 -2.74
C VAL A 46 -12.76 11.93 -3.43
N ARG A 47 -12.36 13.17 -3.14
CA ARG A 47 -12.98 14.35 -3.72
C ARG A 47 -11.95 15.31 -4.25
N ASN A 48 -12.07 15.64 -5.53
CA ASN A 48 -11.23 16.60 -6.24
C ASN A 48 -9.72 16.36 -5.97
N LEU A 49 -9.29 15.10 -6.07
CA LEU A 49 -7.94 14.68 -5.73
C LEU A 49 -6.98 14.97 -6.87
N ASP A 50 -6.03 15.84 -6.60
CA ASP A 50 -4.86 16.09 -7.43
C ASP A 50 -3.62 15.54 -6.73
N LEU A 51 -2.74 14.85 -7.47
CA LEU A 51 -1.49 14.35 -6.95
C LEU A 51 -0.34 14.68 -7.90
N TYR A 52 0.74 15.17 -7.33
CA TYR A 52 1.94 15.54 -8.05
C TYR A 52 3.15 14.77 -7.50
N TYR A 53 4.00 14.29 -8.40
CA TYR A 53 5.35 13.84 -8.11
C TYR A 53 6.31 14.91 -8.65
N LYS A 54 6.84 15.77 -7.77
CA LYS A 54 7.55 17.00 -8.17
C LYS A 54 6.69 17.82 -9.13
N ASP A 55 7.12 18.00 -10.37
CA ASP A 55 6.40 18.77 -11.39
C ASP A 55 5.41 17.93 -12.21
N PHE A 56 5.41 16.60 -12.03
CA PHE A 56 4.53 15.71 -12.77
C PHE A 56 3.16 15.56 -12.09
N HIS A 57 2.10 16.02 -12.77
CA HIS A 57 0.71 15.90 -12.34
C HIS A 57 0.17 14.49 -12.64
N ALA A 58 0.21 13.60 -11.68
CA ALA A 58 -0.07 12.18 -11.83
C ALA A 58 -1.55 11.83 -11.71
N LEU A 59 -2.29 12.49 -10.82
CA LEU A 59 -3.75 12.36 -10.70
C LEU A 59 -4.37 13.75 -10.88
N LYS A 60 -5.48 13.83 -11.59
CA LYS A 60 -6.12 15.09 -11.97
C LYS A 60 -7.60 15.07 -11.62
N SER A 61 -7.96 15.84 -10.60
CA SER A 61 -9.33 16.06 -10.14
C SER A 61 -10.14 14.75 -10.05
N ILE A 62 -9.63 13.79 -9.29
CA ILE A 62 -10.27 12.48 -9.14
C ILE A 62 -11.37 12.58 -8.09
N ASP A 63 -12.58 12.19 -8.48
CA ASP A 63 -13.72 11.97 -7.61
C ASP A 63 -14.12 10.50 -7.63
N LEU A 64 -14.16 9.83 -6.48
CA LEU A 64 -14.47 8.40 -6.39
C LEU A 64 -15.00 8.05 -5.00
N GLN A 65 -15.93 7.10 -4.94
CA GLN A 65 -16.42 6.53 -3.70
C GLN A 65 -16.19 5.02 -3.67
N PHE A 66 -15.78 4.53 -2.52
CA PHE A 66 -15.62 3.12 -2.23
C PHE A 66 -16.71 2.71 -1.24
N PRO A 67 -17.77 2.04 -1.69
CA PRO A 67 -18.86 1.62 -0.83
C PRO A 67 -18.40 0.60 0.23
N GLU A 68 -19.03 0.61 1.39
CA GLU A 68 -18.75 -0.35 2.44
C GLU A 68 -19.12 -1.77 2.02
N ASN A 69 -18.31 -2.75 2.41
CA ASN A 69 -18.52 -4.19 2.15
C ASN A 69 -18.68 -4.55 0.66
N GLN A 70 -18.08 -3.76 -0.25
CA GLN A 70 -18.11 -4.02 -1.68
C GLN A 70 -16.72 -4.07 -2.28
N VAL A 71 -16.58 -4.81 -3.37
CA VAL A 71 -15.35 -4.83 -4.18
C VAL A 71 -15.44 -3.76 -5.27
N THR A 72 -14.49 -2.84 -5.26
CA THR A 72 -14.33 -1.83 -6.32
C THR A 72 -13.11 -2.17 -7.17
N ALA A 73 -13.31 -2.35 -8.48
CA ALA A 73 -12.23 -2.63 -9.41
C ALA A 73 -11.84 -1.37 -10.20
N LEU A 74 -10.55 -1.03 -10.17
CA LEU A 74 -9.96 0.05 -10.99
C LEU A 74 -9.38 -0.54 -12.26
N ILE A 75 -9.96 -0.23 -13.40
CA ILE A 75 -9.57 -0.77 -14.73
C ILE A 75 -9.02 0.38 -15.58
N GLY A 76 -7.92 0.12 -16.28
CA GLY A 76 -7.30 1.09 -17.19
C GLY A 76 -5.91 0.66 -17.63
N PRO A 77 -5.32 1.34 -18.65
CA PRO A 77 -3.99 1.02 -19.17
C PRO A 77 -2.90 1.17 -18.12
N SER A 78 -1.70 0.61 -18.41
CA SER A 78 -0.52 0.83 -17.58
C SER A 78 -0.19 2.32 -17.50
N GLY A 79 0.23 2.80 -16.34
CA GLY A 79 0.63 4.19 -16.11
C GLY A 79 -0.52 5.20 -15.95
N CYS A 80 -1.80 4.80 -16.00
CA CYS A 80 -2.92 5.75 -15.84
C CYS A 80 -3.21 6.18 -14.39
N GLY A 81 -2.37 5.86 -13.42
CA GLY A 81 -2.50 6.35 -12.05
C GLY A 81 -3.20 5.41 -11.05
N LYS A 82 -3.65 4.20 -11.44
CA LYS A 82 -4.34 3.26 -10.52
C LYS A 82 -3.58 2.98 -9.23
N SER A 83 -2.31 2.60 -9.35
CA SER A 83 -1.45 2.30 -8.20
C SER A 83 -1.14 3.56 -7.39
N THR A 84 -1.06 4.73 -8.04
CA THR A 84 -0.89 6.02 -7.36
C THR A 84 -2.12 6.33 -6.52
N LEU A 85 -3.33 6.16 -7.06
CA LEU A 85 -4.57 6.34 -6.32
C LEU A 85 -4.65 5.36 -5.14
N LEU A 86 -4.42 4.06 -5.35
CA LEU A 86 -4.44 3.07 -4.26
C LEU A 86 -3.46 3.41 -3.13
N LYS A 87 -2.23 3.83 -3.47
CA LYS A 87 -1.23 4.28 -2.50
C LYS A 87 -1.62 5.55 -1.76
N SER A 88 -2.47 6.39 -2.35
CA SER A 88 -3.00 7.59 -1.68
C SER A 88 -4.00 7.24 -0.59
N LEU A 89 -4.79 6.17 -0.77
CA LEU A 89 -5.83 5.77 0.19
C LEU A 89 -5.27 5.37 1.57
N ASN A 90 -4.04 4.87 1.63
CA ASN A 90 -3.36 4.50 2.89
C ASN A 90 -2.11 5.34 3.17
N ARG A 91 -1.95 6.47 2.48
CA ARG A 91 -0.83 7.41 2.66
C ARG A 91 0.56 6.82 2.40
N MET A 92 0.66 5.79 1.53
CA MET A 92 1.97 5.26 1.12
C MET A 92 2.73 6.25 0.22
N ASN A 93 2.04 7.19 -0.43
CA ASN A 93 2.69 8.24 -1.22
C ASN A 93 3.44 9.27 -0.35
N ASP A 94 3.17 9.36 0.96
CA ASP A 94 3.93 10.20 1.90
C ASP A 94 5.41 9.78 1.98
N LEU A 95 5.74 8.54 1.58
CA LEU A 95 7.10 8.02 1.55
C LEU A 95 7.87 8.40 0.27
N VAL A 96 7.20 9.04 -0.68
CA VAL A 96 7.80 9.46 -1.95
C VAL A 96 8.21 10.91 -1.86
N GLU A 97 9.49 11.18 -1.96
CA GLU A 97 10.03 12.54 -1.91
C GLU A 97 9.45 13.41 -3.04
N GLY A 98 8.98 14.60 -2.68
CA GLY A 98 8.35 15.53 -3.62
C GLY A 98 6.92 15.14 -4.04
N CYS A 99 6.28 14.18 -3.33
CA CYS A 99 4.86 13.93 -3.52
C CYS A 99 4.03 15.02 -2.82
N ARG A 100 3.09 15.60 -3.56
CA ARG A 100 2.14 16.60 -3.07
C ARG A 100 0.73 16.17 -3.45
N ILE A 101 -0.16 16.23 -2.47
CA ILE A 101 -1.56 15.84 -2.62
C ILE A 101 -2.44 17.03 -2.28
N GLU A 102 -3.43 17.31 -3.12
CA GLU A 102 -4.46 18.31 -2.95
C GLU A 102 -5.83 17.65 -3.07
N GLY A 103 -6.86 18.25 -2.50
CA GLY A 103 -8.19 17.65 -2.42
C GLY A 103 -8.44 16.96 -1.08
N GLU A 104 -9.34 16.00 -1.07
CA GLU A 104 -9.79 15.33 0.16
C GLU A 104 -9.87 13.81 -0.04
N ILE A 105 -9.38 13.06 0.94
CA ILE A 105 -9.61 11.62 1.06
C ILE A 105 -10.20 11.37 2.45
N THR A 106 -11.36 10.72 2.50
CA THR A 106 -12.04 10.42 3.76
C THR A 106 -12.12 8.92 4.01
N LEU A 107 -12.06 8.52 5.29
CA LEU A 107 -12.36 7.18 5.77
C LEU A 107 -13.41 7.29 6.88
N ASP A 108 -14.57 6.68 6.69
CA ASP A 108 -15.72 6.80 7.58
C ASP A 108 -16.12 8.28 7.84
N GLY A 109 -15.97 9.13 6.82
CA GLY A 109 -16.26 10.56 6.90
C GLY A 109 -15.16 11.45 7.50
N GLU A 110 -14.07 10.86 8.06
CA GLU A 110 -12.93 11.59 8.62
C GLU A 110 -11.85 11.80 7.57
N ASP A 111 -11.24 13.00 7.52
CA ASP A 111 -10.15 13.31 6.58
C ASP A 111 -8.90 12.46 6.92
N ALA A 112 -8.50 11.61 5.98
CA ALA A 112 -7.40 10.67 6.12
C ALA A 112 -6.02 11.34 6.24
N TYR A 113 -5.88 12.59 5.78
CA TYR A 113 -4.62 13.32 5.78
C TYR A 113 -4.52 14.34 6.91
N ARG A 114 -5.64 14.88 7.39
CA ARG A 114 -5.68 15.96 8.38
C ARG A 114 -6.15 15.50 9.75
N SER A 115 -7.06 14.51 9.82
CA SER A 115 -7.72 14.13 11.06
C SER A 115 -7.26 12.78 11.61
N ILE A 116 -6.83 11.87 10.75
CA ILE A 116 -6.44 10.51 11.16
C ILE A 116 -4.92 10.40 11.26
N ASP A 117 -4.43 9.91 12.39
CA ASP A 117 -3.02 9.51 12.53
C ASP A 117 -2.64 8.43 11.50
N VAL A 118 -1.45 8.54 10.88
CA VAL A 118 -1.03 7.67 9.79
C VAL A 118 -0.95 6.19 10.18
N ASN A 119 -0.53 5.89 11.41
CA ASN A 119 -0.44 4.51 11.87
C ASN A 119 -1.84 3.94 12.12
N ASN A 120 -2.76 4.74 12.66
CA ASN A 120 -4.15 4.37 12.82
C ASN A 120 -4.83 4.15 11.45
N LEU A 121 -4.58 5.03 10.47
CA LEU A 121 -5.08 4.84 9.11
C LEU A 121 -4.60 3.50 8.52
N ARG A 122 -3.29 3.22 8.59
CA ARG A 122 -2.69 1.99 8.03
C ARG A 122 -3.11 0.71 8.73
N ARG A 123 -3.57 0.78 9.97
CA ARG A 123 -4.21 -0.34 10.67
C ARG A 123 -5.60 -0.66 10.10
N ARG A 124 -6.33 0.36 9.63
CA ARG A 124 -7.69 0.25 9.10
C ARG A 124 -7.70 0.00 7.58
N VAL A 125 -6.68 0.48 6.86
CA VAL A 125 -6.55 0.39 5.40
C VAL A 125 -5.28 -0.37 5.05
N GLY A 126 -5.39 -1.69 4.99
CA GLY A 126 -4.30 -2.58 4.56
C GLY A 126 -4.01 -2.46 3.06
N MET A 127 -2.81 -2.84 2.64
CA MET A 127 -2.42 -2.87 1.24
C MET A 127 -1.67 -4.17 0.91
N VAL A 128 -2.11 -4.85 -0.14
CA VAL A 128 -1.40 -5.99 -0.72
C VAL A 128 -0.60 -5.50 -1.92
N PHE A 129 0.71 -5.72 -1.91
CA PHE A 129 1.60 -5.31 -2.99
C PHE A 129 1.65 -6.34 -4.10
N GLN A 130 1.91 -5.90 -5.33
CA GLN A 130 2.07 -6.79 -6.49
C GLN A 130 3.26 -7.76 -6.33
N GLN A 131 4.34 -7.31 -5.71
CA GLN A 131 5.46 -8.15 -5.33
C GLN A 131 5.45 -8.34 -3.83
N PRO A 132 5.31 -9.57 -3.33
CA PRO A 132 5.41 -9.85 -1.91
C PRO A 132 6.84 -9.56 -1.41
N ASN A 133 6.95 -8.95 -0.26
CA ASN A 133 8.22 -8.66 0.39
C ASN A 133 8.14 -9.09 1.87
N PRO A 134 8.09 -10.41 2.14
CA PRO A 134 8.06 -10.91 3.50
C PRO A 134 9.40 -10.63 4.20
N PHE A 135 9.35 -10.49 5.52
CA PHE A 135 10.55 -10.46 6.34
C PHE A 135 11.24 -11.84 6.33
N PRO A 136 12.58 -11.91 6.48
CA PRO A 136 13.33 -13.17 6.53
C PRO A 136 13.11 -13.89 7.87
N MET A 137 11.89 -14.33 8.10
CA MET A 137 11.44 -15.03 9.30
C MET A 137 10.34 -16.04 8.93
N SER A 138 9.89 -16.84 9.90
CA SER A 138 8.82 -17.82 9.67
C SER A 138 7.53 -17.18 9.15
N VAL A 139 6.64 -17.99 8.55
CA VAL A 139 5.30 -17.57 8.16
C VAL A 139 4.53 -17.06 9.38
N TYR A 140 4.61 -17.80 10.49
CA TYR A 140 4.03 -17.41 11.76
C TYR A 140 4.49 -16.00 12.19
N ASP A 141 5.79 -15.76 12.19
CA ASP A 141 6.34 -14.48 12.63
C ASP A 141 5.99 -13.32 11.70
N ASN A 142 5.91 -13.58 10.38
CA ASN A 142 5.45 -12.58 9.42
C ASN A 142 3.99 -12.18 9.69
N VAL A 143 3.09 -13.15 9.91
CA VAL A 143 1.68 -12.87 10.21
C VAL A 143 1.53 -12.21 11.58
N ALA A 144 2.26 -12.70 12.60
CA ALA A 144 2.22 -12.16 13.96
C ALA A 144 2.91 -10.79 14.11
N PHE A 145 3.69 -10.35 13.13
CA PHE A 145 4.47 -9.10 13.20
C PHE A 145 3.59 -7.87 13.44
N GLY A 146 2.54 -7.72 12.65
CA GLY A 146 1.58 -6.61 12.80
C GLY A 146 0.93 -6.58 14.18
N PRO A 147 0.25 -7.65 14.61
CA PRO A 147 -0.34 -7.76 15.94
C PRO A 147 0.63 -7.47 17.09
N ARG A 148 1.87 -8.01 17.04
CA ARG A 148 2.92 -7.73 18.03
C ARG A 148 3.29 -6.26 18.08
N THR A 149 3.49 -5.64 16.92
CA THR A 149 3.82 -4.21 16.81
C THR A 149 2.70 -3.33 17.37
N HIS A 150 1.45 -3.80 17.30
CA HIS A 150 0.29 -3.13 17.86
C HIS A 150 -0.01 -3.50 19.32
N GLY A 151 0.91 -4.20 19.99
CA GLY A 151 0.87 -4.41 21.45
C GLY A 151 0.25 -5.73 21.89
N ILE A 152 -0.12 -6.63 21.00
CA ILE A 152 -0.58 -7.98 21.35
C ILE A 152 0.64 -8.82 21.71
N LYS A 153 0.79 -9.18 23.01
CA LYS A 153 1.96 -9.88 23.55
C LYS A 153 1.68 -11.32 23.99
N LYS A 154 0.42 -11.63 24.28
CA LYS A 154 0.05 -12.96 24.71
C LYS A 154 0.16 -13.95 23.55
N ARG A 155 0.84 -15.06 23.77
CA ARG A 155 1.06 -16.08 22.74
C ARG A 155 -0.24 -16.69 22.26
N GLU A 156 -1.14 -17.00 23.17
CA GLU A 156 -2.45 -17.58 22.86
C GLU A 156 -3.26 -16.69 21.89
N ASP A 157 -3.26 -15.35 22.12
CA ASP A 157 -3.95 -14.39 21.26
C ASP A 157 -3.28 -14.33 19.87
N LEU A 158 -1.94 -14.40 19.83
CA LEU A 158 -1.19 -14.40 18.56
C LEU A 158 -1.44 -15.69 17.78
N ASP A 159 -1.44 -16.84 18.44
CA ASP A 159 -1.69 -18.14 17.84
C ASP A 159 -3.10 -18.16 17.21
N ALA A 160 -4.11 -17.66 17.91
CA ALA A 160 -5.47 -17.55 17.39
C ALA A 160 -5.57 -16.62 16.17
N ILE A 161 -4.89 -15.45 16.22
CA ILE A 161 -4.87 -14.49 15.09
C ILE A 161 -4.17 -15.10 13.87
N VAL A 162 -3.03 -15.76 14.06
CA VAL A 162 -2.27 -16.38 12.98
C VAL A 162 -3.08 -17.51 12.34
N GLU A 163 -3.65 -18.41 13.15
CA GLU A 163 -4.49 -19.49 12.64
C GLU A 163 -5.69 -18.93 11.84
N GLN A 164 -6.41 -17.95 12.41
CA GLN A 164 -7.55 -17.35 11.72
C GLN A 164 -7.14 -16.71 10.41
N SER A 165 -6.04 -15.95 10.40
CA SER A 165 -5.53 -15.28 9.19
C SER A 165 -5.16 -16.28 8.08
N LEU A 166 -4.51 -17.39 8.44
CA LEU A 166 -4.14 -18.44 7.48
C LEU A 166 -5.36 -19.22 6.96
N ARG A 167 -6.39 -19.40 7.80
CA ARG A 167 -7.68 -20.00 7.39
C ARG A 167 -8.44 -19.07 6.43
N ASP A 168 -8.49 -17.79 6.73
CA ASP A 168 -9.16 -16.79 5.88
C ASP A 168 -8.47 -16.65 4.51
N ALA A 169 -7.15 -16.86 4.49
CA ALA A 169 -6.36 -16.92 3.26
C ALA A 169 -6.44 -18.27 2.53
N ALA A 170 -7.15 -19.27 3.09
CA ALA A 170 -7.28 -20.64 2.59
C ALA A 170 -5.95 -21.41 2.41
N ILE A 171 -4.93 -21.09 3.23
CA ILE A 171 -3.60 -21.74 3.20
C ILE A 171 -3.22 -22.42 4.52
N TRP A 172 -4.16 -22.52 5.46
CA TRP A 172 -3.91 -23.14 6.77
C TRP A 172 -3.35 -24.55 6.66
N ASP A 173 -3.97 -25.40 5.84
CA ASP A 173 -3.58 -26.81 5.74
C ASP A 173 -2.18 -27.01 5.14
N GLU A 174 -1.67 -26.04 4.41
CA GLU A 174 -0.33 -26.05 3.83
C GLU A 174 0.74 -25.49 4.80
N MET A 175 0.35 -24.68 5.78
CA MET A 175 1.26 -23.89 6.62
C MET A 175 1.21 -24.20 8.10
N LYS A 176 0.35 -25.15 8.55
CA LYS A 176 0.15 -25.46 9.96
C LYS A 176 1.27 -26.27 10.63
N ASP A 177 2.19 -26.87 9.83
CA ASP A 177 3.29 -27.76 10.26
C ASP A 177 4.62 -27.02 10.38
#